data_2259bd0b5692f2769ca3c751d33bfe33
#
_entry.id   2259bd0b5692f2769ca3c751d33bfe33
#
_cell.length_a   1.000
_cell.length_b   1.000
_cell.length_c   1.000
_cell.angle_alpha   90.00
_cell.angle_beta   90.00
_cell.angle_gamma   90.00
#
_symmetry.space_group_name_H-M   'P 1'
#
loop_
_entity.id
_entity.type
_entity.pdbx_description
1 polymer ?
#
loop_
_entity_poly.entity_id
_entity_poly.type
_entity_poly.pdbx_seq_one_letter_code
_entity_poly.pdbx_strand_id
1 'polypeptide(L)'
;MSINLPPPPPSSSSRGGCLKIAGIGCGALVVLVVLGVVASFFWLNGNREELSAGVDKGKAEGQRFGPGTDEAGCETEAKRRAGEARSFGGKMEIGSFFRACLESSRESAGYCDNVPPPTAIRRSVTWQTARCSGDSNCALVVPVIQTYCTDGRPKLPGLRDSTRTSIPPPDSAGTDSAWTDSAGY
;
A
#
# COMPACT_ATOMS: atom_id res chain seq x y z
N MET A 1 -37.41 -51.58 34.44
CA MET A 1 -37.50 -51.40 32.99
C MET A 1 -36.10 -51.29 32.42
N SER A 2 -35.57 -52.36 31.84
CA SER A 2 -34.23 -52.38 31.25
C SER A 2 -34.30 -51.91 29.80
N ILE A 3 -33.69 -50.79 29.47
CA ILE A 3 -33.68 -50.23 28.10
C ILE A 3 -32.53 -50.92 27.33
N ASN A 4 -32.90 -51.75 26.34
CA ASN A 4 -31.98 -52.40 25.42
C ASN A 4 -31.56 -51.39 24.37
N LEU A 5 -30.33 -50.81 24.46
CA LEU A 5 -29.79 -49.96 23.43
C LEU A 5 -29.24 -50.83 22.28
N PRO A 6 -29.53 -50.49 21.01
CA PRO A 6 -28.95 -51.19 19.88
C PRO A 6 -27.44 -50.96 19.76
N PRO A 7 -26.66 -51.94 19.27
CA PRO A 7 -25.23 -51.81 19.11
C PRO A 7 -24.87 -50.72 18.08
N PRO A 8 -23.74 -49.99 18.31
CA PRO A 8 -23.26 -48.95 17.41
C PRO A 8 -22.89 -49.57 16.04
N PRO A 9 -23.11 -48.80 14.96
CA PRO A 9 -22.77 -49.27 13.60
C PRO A 9 -21.24 -49.39 13.44
N PRO A 10 -20.78 -50.36 12.61
CA PRO A 10 -19.36 -50.57 12.39
C PRO A 10 -18.71 -49.32 11.70
N SER A 11 -17.65 -48.83 12.32
CA SER A 11 -16.86 -47.73 11.76
C SER A 11 -16.11 -48.21 10.50
N SER A 12 -16.62 -47.84 9.33
CA SER A 12 -15.93 -48.06 8.07
C SER A 12 -14.68 -47.18 7.97
N SER A 13 -13.52 -47.74 8.28
CA SER A 13 -12.23 -47.11 8.10
C SER A 13 -11.79 -47.16 6.62
N SER A 14 -12.34 -46.27 5.79
CA SER A 14 -11.81 -46.05 4.43
C SER A 14 -10.66 -45.04 4.44
N ARG A 15 -9.56 -45.38 5.11
CA ARG A 15 -8.34 -44.55 5.21
C ARG A 15 -7.40 -44.61 4.02
N GLY A 16 -7.72 -45.32 2.94
CA GLY A 16 -6.79 -45.56 1.83
C GLY A 16 -6.96 -44.75 0.55
N GLY A 17 -8.09 -44.11 0.34
CA GLY A 17 -8.43 -43.49 -0.96
C GLY A 17 -8.12 -41.98 -1.04
N CYS A 18 -8.32 -41.24 0.03
CA CYS A 18 -8.16 -39.78 0.00
C CYS A 18 -6.71 -39.29 -0.07
N LEU A 19 -5.75 -40.06 0.43
CA LEU A 19 -4.33 -39.63 0.38
C LEU A 19 -3.73 -39.63 -1.03
N LYS A 20 -4.18 -40.55 -1.90
CA LYS A 20 -3.70 -40.60 -3.30
C LYS A 20 -4.27 -39.47 -4.15
N ILE A 21 -5.54 -39.15 -3.95
CA ILE A 21 -6.21 -38.03 -4.67
C ILE A 21 -5.71 -36.68 -4.18
N ALA A 22 -5.48 -36.52 -2.87
CA ALA A 22 -4.88 -35.33 -2.30
C ALA A 22 -3.44 -35.10 -2.81
N GLY A 23 -2.63 -36.15 -2.94
CA GLY A 23 -1.26 -36.06 -3.46
C GLY A 23 -1.19 -35.63 -4.93
N ILE A 24 -2.10 -36.14 -5.78
CA ILE A 24 -2.16 -35.77 -7.19
C ILE A 24 -2.66 -34.32 -7.34
N GLY A 25 -3.64 -33.91 -6.53
CA GLY A 25 -4.14 -32.53 -6.53
C GLY A 25 -3.08 -31.50 -6.10
N CYS A 26 -2.33 -31.77 -5.04
CA CYS A 26 -1.23 -30.90 -4.62
C CYS A 26 -0.10 -30.83 -5.66
N GLY A 27 0.28 -31.96 -6.28
CA GLY A 27 1.32 -31.97 -7.31
C GLY A 27 0.91 -31.15 -8.55
N ALA A 28 -0.31 -31.31 -9.03
CA ALA A 28 -0.84 -30.53 -10.15
C ALA A 28 -0.88 -29.03 -9.83
N LEU A 29 -1.28 -28.65 -8.62
CA LEU A 29 -1.33 -27.25 -8.19
C LEU A 29 0.07 -26.63 -8.14
N VAL A 30 1.06 -27.34 -7.61
CA VAL A 30 2.47 -26.88 -7.62
C VAL A 30 2.98 -26.67 -9.04
N VAL A 31 2.72 -27.61 -9.96
CA VAL A 31 3.12 -27.47 -11.36
C VAL A 31 2.46 -26.26 -11.99
N LEU A 32 1.16 -26.02 -11.77
CA LEU A 32 0.46 -24.86 -12.30
C LEU A 32 1.03 -23.55 -11.74
N VAL A 33 1.35 -23.50 -10.45
CA VAL A 33 1.99 -22.33 -9.84
C VAL A 33 3.35 -22.06 -10.46
N VAL A 34 4.18 -23.10 -10.62
CA VAL A 34 5.52 -22.96 -11.24
C VAL A 34 5.40 -22.48 -12.69
N LEU A 35 4.51 -23.07 -13.47
CA LEU A 35 4.26 -22.63 -14.85
C LEU A 35 3.76 -21.18 -14.90
N GLY A 36 2.86 -20.80 -13.99
CA GLY A 36 2.36 -19.43 -13.86
C GLY A 36 3.47 -18.44 -13.53
N VAL A 37 4.36 -18.77 -12.60
CA VAL A 37 5.52 -17.93 -12.24
C VAL A 37 6.49 -17.78 -13.42
N VAL A 38 6.81 -18.90 -14.10
CA VAL A 38 7.69 -18.88 -15.26
C VAL A 38 7.08 -18.06 -16.41
N ALA A 39 5.81 -18.27 -16.71
CA ALA A 39 5.11 -17.49 -17.75
C ALA A 39 5.08 -15.99 -17.39
N SER A 40 4.79 -15.65 -16.13
CA SER A 40 4.81 -14.26 -15.65
C SER A 40 6.21 -13.64 -15.76
N PHE A 41 7.24 -14.40 -15.44
CA PHE A 41 8.62 -13.93 -15.55
C PHE A 41 9.01 -13.60 -17.01
N PHE A 42 8.68 -14.49 -17.95
CA PHE A 42 8.93 -14.25 -19.37
C PHE A 42 8.11 -13.05 -19.90
N TRP A 43 6.84 -12.95 -19.48
CA TRP A 43 6.00 -11.86 -19.88
C TRP A 43 6.51 -10.50 -19.36
N LEU A 44 6.88 -10.44 -18.09
CA LEU A 44 7.46 -9.24 -17.48
C LEU A 44 8.79 -8.85 -18.13
N ASN A 45 9.63 -9.84 -18.44
CA ASN A 45 10.92 -9.58 -19.10
C ASN A 45 10.73 -9.02 -20.53
N GLY A 46 9.74 -9.56 -21.27
CA GLY A 46 9.42 -9.08 -22.62
C GLY A 46 8.78 -7.69 -22.66
N ASN A 47 8.14 -7.24 -21.56
CA ASN A 47 7.45 -5.95 -21.48
C ASN A 47 8.16 -4.92 -20.58
N ARG A 48 9.38 -5.18 -20.15
CA ARG A 48 10.11 -4.30 -19.22
C ARG A 48 10.27 -2.89 -19.72
N GLU A 49 10.61 -2.73 -20.98
CA GLU A 49 10.83 -1.39 -21.58
C GLU A 49 9.53 -0.58 -21.61
N GLU A 50 8.42 -1.20 -21.99
CA GLU A 50 7.11 -0.54 -22.00
C GLU A 50 6.66 -0.15 -20.60
N LEU A 51 6.84 -1.05 -19.62
CA LEU A 51 6.47 -0.80 -18.22
C LEU A 51 7.33 0.32 -17.61
N SER A 52 8.65 0.30 -17.85
CA SER A 52 9.54 1.35 -17.34
C SER A 52 9.27 2.70 -17.97
N ALA A 53 9.04 2.72 -19.30
CA ALA A 53 8.68 3.95 -20.01
C ALA A 53 7.37 4.56 -19.48
N GLY A 54 6.36 3.74 -19.18
CA GLY A 54 5.12 4.19 -18.56
C GLY A 54 5.34 4.80 -17.17
N VAL A 55 6.16 4.15 -16.33
CA VAL A 55 6.52 4.64 -15.00
C VAL A 55 7.27 5.98 -15.10
N ASP A 56 8.27 6.08 -15.96
CA ASP A 56 9.08 7.28 -16.13
C ASP A 56 8.26 8.45 -16.68
N LYS A 57 7.38 8.18 -17.65
CA LYS A 57 6.44 9.15 -18.19
C LYS A 57 5.50 9.66 -17.09
N GLY A 58 4.85 8.76 -16.36
CA GLY A 58 3.95 9.13 -15.27
C GLY A 58 4.67 9.99 -14.23
N LYS A 59 5.88 9.60 -13.83
CA LYS A 59 6.69 10.37 -12.89
C LYS A 59 7.00 11.78 -13.39
N ALA A 60 7.45 11.91 -14.64
CA ALA A 60 7.77 13.21 -15.23
C ALA A 60 6.53 14.12 -15.33
N GLU A 61 5.37 13.56 -15.70
CA GLU A 61 4.12 14.31 -15.75
C GLU A 61 3.63 14.73 -14.36
N GLY A 62 3.73 13.85 -13.37
CA GLY A 62 3.38 14.15 -11.99
C GLY A 62 4.22 15.28 -11.40
N GLN A 63 5.52 15.27 -11.66
CA GLN A 63 6.44 16.34 -11.25
C GLN A 63 6.15 17.68 -11.91
N ARG A 64 5.63 17.68 -13.13
CA ARG A 64 5.21 18.92 -13.83
C ARG A 64 3.87 19.45 -13.32
N PHE A 65 2.94 18.57 -13.02
CA PHE A 65 1.59 18.93 -12.60
C PHE A 65 1.55 19.37 -11.13
N GLY A 66 2.28 18.68 -10.25
CA GLY A 66 2.26 18.89 -8.80
C GLY A 66 2.46 20.33 -8.33
N PRO A 67 3.49 21.07 -8.81
CA PRO A 67 3.73 22.44 -8.37
C PRO A 67 2.57 23.42 -8.58
N GLY A 68 1.70 23.13 -9.56
CA GLY A 68 0.51 23.93 -9.87
C GLY A 68 -0.71 23.64 -9.02
N THR A 69 -0.66 22.59 -8.18
CA THR A 69 -1.83 22.08 -7.46
C THR A 69 -1.50 21.71 -6.01
N ASP A 70 -2.47 21.12 -5.32
CA ASP A 70 -2.33 20.52 -4.00
C ASP A 70 -2.58 19.00 -4.04
N GLU A 71 -2.47 18.33 -2.90
CA GLU A 71 -2.67 16.88 -2.80
C GLU A 71 -4.06 16.44 -3.26
N ALA A 72 -5.10 17.23 -2.94
CA ALA A 72 -6.47 16.93 -3.35
C ALA A 72 -6.67 17.07 -4.88
N GLY A 73 -6.02 18.05 -5.50
CA GLY A 73 -6.00 18.21 -6.95
C GLY A 73 -5.24 17.09 -7.66
N CYS A 74 -4.12 16.60 -7.08
CA CYS A 74 -3.41 15.42 -7.58
C CYS A 74 -4.31 14.18 -7.57
N GLU A 75 -5.08 13.97 -6.49
CA GLU A 75 -6.01 12.85 -6.38
C GLU A 75 -7.13 12.93 -7.42
N THR A 76 -7.70 14.11 -7.62
CA THR A 76 -8.75 14.34 -8.61
C THR A 76 -8.27 14.01 -10.01
N GLU A 77 -7.10 14.50 -10.39
CA GLU A 77 -6.51 14.23 -11.71
C GLU A 77 -6.13 12.76 -11.88
N ALA A 78 -5.59 12.10 -10.86
CA ALA A 78 -5.27 10.68 -10.90
C ALA A 78 -6.53 9.82 -11.09
N LYS A 79 -7.64 10.13 -10.41
CA LYS A 79 -8.93 9.45 -10.60
C LYS A 79 -9.49 9.65 -12.01
N ARG A 80 -9.41 10.85 -12.56
CA ARG A 80 -9.81 11.13 -13.93
C ARG A 80 -9.03 10.27 -14.92
N ARG A 81 -7.71 10.23 -14.81
CA ARG A 81 -6.83 9.39 -15.64
C ARG A 81 -7.12 7.89 -15.47
N ALA A 82 -7.42 7.46 -14.25
CA ALA A 82 -7.75 6.08 -13.95
C ALA A 82 -9.01 5.61 -14.70
N GLY A 83 -9.98 6.48 -14.90
CA GLY A 83 -11.18 6.21 -15.70
C GLY A 83 -10.89 6.01 -17.19
N GLU A 84 -9.81 6.58 -17.70
CA GLU A 84 -9.40 6.51 -19.10
C GLU A 84 -8.47 5.32 -19.38
N ALA A 85 -7.77 4.80 -18.36
CA ALA A 85 -6.76 3.75 -18.52
C ALA A 85 -7.38 2.41 -18.89
N ARG A 86 -7.03 1.86 -20.05
CA ARG A 86 -7.51 0.57 -20.56
C ARG A 86 -6.50 -0.56 -20.40
N SER A 87 -5.21 -0.23 -20.29
CA SER A 87 -4.13 -1.21 -20.22
C SER A 87 -3.51 -1.28 -18.82
N PHE A 88 -2.81 -2.37 -18.54
CA PHE A 88 -2.04 -2.52 -17.31
C PHE A 88 -0.91 -1.49 -17.22
N GLY A 89 -0.19 -1.24 -18.31
CA GLY A 89 0.84 -0.20 -18.38
C GLY A 89 0.30 1.19 -18.06
N GLY A 90 -0.88 1.54 -18.58
CA GLY A 90 -1.56 2.80 -18.25
C GLY A 90 -1.90 2.92 -16.75
N LYS A 91 -2.27 1.83 -16.10
CA LYS A 91 -2.52 1.84 -14.64
C LYS A 91 -1.23 2.06 -13.84
N MET A 92 -0.12 1.49 -14.28
CA MET A 92 1.20 1.73 -13.66
C MET A 92 1.67 3.18 -13.85
N GLU A 93 1.46 3.74 -15.05
CA GLU A 93 1.72 5.16 -15.35
C GLU A 93 0.96 6.09 -14.38
N ILE A 94 -0.33 5.80 -14.13
CA ILE A 94 -1.15 6.61 -13.22
C ILE A 94 -0.64 6.53 -11.78
N GLY A 95 -0.25 5.36 -11.30
CA GLY A 95 0.31 5.19 -9.97
C GLY A 95 1.58 6.03 -9.76
N SER A 96 2.49 6.00 -10.74
CA SER A 96 3.73 6.79 -10.72
C SER A 96 3.47 8.29 -10.90
N PHE A 97 2.53 8.68 -11.78
CA PHE A 97 2.06 10.06 -11.89
C PHE A 97 1.55 10.58 -10.55
N PHE A 98 0.65 9.85 -9.95
CA PHE A 98 0.01 10.28 -8.71
C PHE A 98 1.01 10.41 -7.56
N ARG A 99 1.91 9.43 -7.40
CA ARG A 99 2.97 9.50 -6.39
C ARG A 99 3.85 10.73 -6.59
N ALA A 100 4.34 10.95 -7.81
CA ALA A 100 5.21 12.08 -8.11
C ALA A 100 4.47 13.43 -8.00
N CYS A 101 3.18 13.48 -8.31
CA CYS A 101 2.35 14.65 -8.11
C CYS A 101 2.24 15.00 -6.62
N LEU A 102 1.92 14.02 -5.76
CA LEU A 102 1.84 14.23 -4.31
C LEU A 102 3.16 14.75 -3.72
N GLU A 103 4.30 14.17 -4.17
CA GLU A 103 5.63 14.56 -3.71
C GLU A 103 6.03 15.99 -4.14
N SER A 104 5.43 16.52 -5.21
CA SER A 104 5.72 17.84 -5.78
C SER A 104 4.62 18.87 -5.55
N SER A 105 3.46 18.49 -5.02
CA SER A 105 2.33 19.37 -4.76
C SER A 105 2.45 20.11 -3.42
N ARG A 106 1.58 21.11 -3.26
CA ARG A 106 1.38 21.76 -1.96
C ARG A 106 0.60 20.84 -1.02
N GLU A 107 0.86 20.96 0.28
CA GLU A 107 0.12 20.20 1.28
C GLU A 107 -1.31 20.73 1.43
N SER A 108 -2.26 19.80 1.47
CA SER A 108 -3.66 20.08 1.80
C SER A 108 -3.89 19.81 3.29
N ALA A 109 -4.55 20.72 3.99
CA ALA A 109 -4.90 20.50 5.38
C ALA A 109 -5.80 19.27 5.53
N GLY A 110 -5.45 18.38 6.46
CA GLY A 110 -6.25 17.18 6.75
C GLY A 110 -6.17 16.06 5.72
N TYR A 111 -5.39 16.20 4.64
CA TYR A 111 -5.35 15.20 3.57
C TYR A 111 -4.97 13.79 4.05
N CYS A 112 -4.03 13.71 4.97
CA CYS A 112 -3.56 12.47 5.57
C CYS A 112 -4.25 12.12 6.91
N ASP A 113 -5.25 12.87 7.33
CA ASP A 113 -5.92 12.63 8.60
C ASP A 113 -6.66 11.28 8.57
N ASN A 114 -6.49 10.53 9.64
CA ASN A 114 -7.13 9.22 9.83
C ASN A 114 -6.77 8.17 8.76
N VAL A 115 -5.73 8.37 7.97
CA VAL A 115 -5.22 7.35 7.04
C VAL A 115 -4.54 6.24 7.85
N PRO A 116 -5.05 5.00 7.82
CA PRO A 116 -4.48 3.91 8.60
C PRO A 116 -3.18 3.40 7.94
N PRO A 117 -2.23 2.87 8.72
CA PRO A 117 -1.06 2.22 8.15
C PRO A 117 -1.46 0.93 7.39
N PRO A 118 -0.74 0.54 6.32
CA PRO A 118 -1.04 -0.64 5.50
C PRO A 118 -1.12 -1.94 6.32
N THR A 119 -0.37 -2.01 7.42
CA THR A 119 -0.35 -3.16 8.34
C THR A 119 -1.65 -3.33 9.13
N ALA A 120 -2.46 -2.27 9.26
CA ALA A 120 -3.74 -2.31 9.96
C ALA A 120 -4.87 -2.77 9.01
N ILE A 121 -4.83 -4.02 8.54
CA ILE A 121 -5.64 -4.57 7.44
C ILE A 121 -7.12 -4.20 7.57
N ARG A 122 -7.77 -4.48 8.71
CA ARG A 122 -9.19 -4.17 8.89
C ARG A 122 -9.51 -2.68 8.72
N ARG A 123 -8.71 -1.82 9.37
CA ARG A 123 -8.90 -0.37 9.27
C ARG A 123 -8.63 0.13 7.86
N SER A 124 -7.62 -0.42 7.19
CA SER A 124 -7.31 -0.09 5.79
C SER A 124 -8.46 -0.40 4.87
N VAL A 125 -9.04 -1.59 4.95
CA VAL A 125 -10.20 -1.98 4.12
C VAL A 125 -11.40 -1.08 4.38
N THR A 126 -11.76 -0.83 5.65
CA THR A 126 -12.89 0.05 6.00
C THR A 126 -12.66 1.47 5.49
N TRP A 127 -11.46 2.02 5.70
CA TRP A 127 -11.08 3.35 5.26
C TRP A 127 -11.11 3.47 3.73
N GLN A 128 -10.55 2.50 3.00
CA GLN A 128 -10.56 2.46 1.54
C GLN A 128 -12.00 2.42 1.00
N THR A 129 -12.84 1.56 1.56
CA THR A 129 -14.25 1.46 1.16
C THR A 129 -14.99 2.78 1.39
N ALA A 130 -14.81 3.40 2.55
CA ALA A 130 -15.44 4.69 2.86
C ALA A 130 -14.94 5.82 1.94
N ARG A 131 -13.62 5.87 1.66
CA ARG A 131 -13.04 6.90 0.81
C ARG A 131 -13.44 6.76 -0.66
N CYS A 132 -13.61 5.54 -1.13
CA CYS A 132 -13.97 5.27 -2.52
C CYS A 132 -15.46 5.40 -2.80
N SER A 133 -16.35 5.18 -1.83
CA SER A 133 -17.82 5.37 -1.94
C SER A 133 -18.43 4.90 -3.28
N GLY A 134 -17.96 3.76 -3.81
CA GLY A 134 -18.43 3.19 -5.09
C GLY A 134 -17.70 3.66 -6.35
N ASP A 135 -16.70 4.53 -6.25
CA ASP A 135 -15.85 4.88 -7.38
C ASP A 135 -14.82 3.77 -7.65
N SER A 136 -15.00 3.04 -8.74
CA SER A 136 -14.11 1.95 -9.16
C SER A 136 -12.68 2.42 -9.49
N ASN A 137 -12.51 3.70 -9.90
CA ASN A 137 -11.22 4.27 -10.24
C ASN A 137 -10.38 4.59 -8.99
N CYS A 138 -11.05 4.80 -7.88
CA CYS A 138 -10.46 5.05 -6.58
C CYS A 138 -9.55 3.91 -6.11
N ALA A 139 -9.82 2.67 -6.49
CA ALA A 139 -9.03 1.50 -6.09
C ALA A 139 -7.55 1.59 -6.52
N LEU A 140 -7.24 2.35 -7.60
CA LEU A 140 -5.87 2.58 -8.05
C LEU A 140 -5.15 3.67 -7.25
N VAL A 141 -5.90 4.62 -6.68
CA VAL A 141 -5.37 5.83 -6.04
C VAL A 141 -5.12 5.60 -4.55
N VAL A 142 -6.04 4.88 -3.90
CA VAL A 142 -6.05 4.72 -2.44
C VAL A 142 -4.78 4.10 -1.86
N PRO A 143 -4.18 3.04 -2.45
CA PRO A 143 -2.93 2.49 -1.95
C PRO A 143 -1.77 3.50 -1.99
N VAL A 144 -1.75 4.38 -3.00
CA VAL A 144 -0.72 5.42 -3.13
C VAL A 144 -0.88 6.46 -2.02
N ILE A 145 -2.12 6.91 -1.74
CA ILE A 145 -2.40 7.84 -0.63
C ILE A 145 -1.95 7.23 0.70
N GLN A 146 -2.31 5.97 0.93
CA GLN A 146 -1.98 5.29 2.18
C GLN A 146 -0.48 5.22 2.40
N THR A 147 0.28 4.81 1.38
CA THR A 147 1.75 4.75 1.45
C THR A 147 2.33 6.15 1.64
N TYR A 148 1.90 7.13 0.84
CA TYR A 148 2.38 8.50 0.92
C TYR A 148 2.18 9.11 2.30
N CYS A 149 1.01 8.96 2.89
CA CYS A 149 0.71 9.51 4.21
C CYS A 149 1.46 8.78 5.34
N THR A 150 1.65 7.47 5.23
CA THR A 150 2.38 6.68 6.25
C THR A 150 3.89 6.84 6.15
N ASP A 151 4.42 7.17 4.97
CA ASP A 151 5.83 7.50 4.76
C ASP A 151 6.19 8.93 5.22
N GLY A 152 5.27 9.65 5.83
CA GLY A 152 5.50 10.99 6.37
C GLY A 152 5.48 12.10 5.33
N ARG A 153 4.70 11.95 4.27
CA ARG A 153 4.54 12.95 3.18
C ARG A 153 5.87 13.34 2.55
N PRO A 154 6.59 12.42 1.92
CA PRO A 154 7.87 12.75 1.29
C PRO A 154 7.68 13.82 0.22
N LYS A 155 8.46 14.91 0.29
CA LYS A 155 8.48 15.98 -0.71
C LYS A 155 9.81 15.99 -1.45
N LEU A 156 9.75 16.35 -2.73
CA LEU A 156 10.97 16.48 -3.53
C LEU A 156 11.89 17.58 -2.95
N PRO A 157 13.21 17.35 -2.94
CA PRO A 157 14.18 18.37 -2.52
C PRO A 157 13.99 19.66 -3.34
N GLY A 158 13.73 20.78 -2.67
CA GLY A 158 13.53 22.10 -3.29
C GLY A 158 12.09 22.63 -3.19
N LEU A 159 11.08 21.78 -2.95
CA LEU A 159 9.70 22.20 -2.65
C LEU A 159 9.39 22.26 -1.15
N ARG A 160 10.39 22.17 -0.30
CA ARG A 160 10.19 22.41 1.13
C ARG A 160 9.70 23.83 1.30
N ASP A 161 8.47 23.90 1.74
CA ASP A 161 7.68 25.09 1.95
C ASP A 161 8.50 26.22 2.56
N SER A 162 8.64 27.32 1.81
CA SER A 162 9.25 28.55 2.31
C SER A 162 8.41 29.18 3.45
N THR A 163 7.28 28.60 3.77
CA THR A 163 6.35 29.08 4.81
C THR A 163 6.49 28.36 6.15
N ARG A 164 7.29 27.28 6.21
CA ARG A 164 7.64 26.71 7.50
C ARG A 164 8.68 27.60 8.18
N THR A 165 8.24 28.75 8.67
CA THR A 165 8.95 29.52 9.69
C THR A 165 9.32 28.49 10.77
N SER A 166 10.59 28.15 10.83
CA SER A 166 11.14 27.31 11.88
C SER A 166 10.88 28.03 13.20
N ILE A 167 9.79 27.65 13.88
CA ILE A 167 9.69 27.91 15.30
C ILE A 167 10.76 27.02 15.88
N PRO A 168 11.88 27.58 16.39
CA PRO A 168 12.86 26.77 17.10
C PRO A 168 12.10 26.09 18.24
N PRO A 169 12.40 24.80 18.53
CA PRO A 169 11.84 24.17 19.71
C PRO A 169 12.18 25.05 20.91
N PRO A 170 11.26 25.25 21.88
CA PRO A 170 11.57 26.00 23.08
C PRO A 170 12.80 25.37 23.69
N ASP A 171 13.85 26.21 23.79
CA ASP A 171 15.11 25.79 24.41
C ASP A 171 14.74 25.12 25.72
N SER A 172 15.09 23.85 25.82
CA SER A 172 15.09 23.12 27.08
C SER A 172 16.10 23.85 27.93
N ALA A 173 15.63 24.79 28.75
CA ALA A 173 16.42 25.49 29.72
C ALA A 173 17.18 24.44 30.53
N GLY A 174 18.47 24.37 30.30
CA GLY A 174 19.36 23.50 31.02
C GLY A 174 19.26 23.80 32.50
N THR A 175 18.76 22.86 33.26
CA THR A 175 19.03 22.77 34.70
C THR A 175 20.33 22.02 34.84
N ASP A 176 21.42 22.78 34.75
CA ASP A 176 22.72 22.36 35.27
C ASP A 176 22.59 22.21 36.80
N SER A 177 22.23 21.03 37.23
CA SER A 177 22.40 20.63 38.62
C SER A 177 23.87 20.29 38.84
N ALA A 178 24.63 21.30 39.29
CA ALA A 178 25.96 21.12 39.80
C ALA A 178 25.94 20.10 40.96
N TRP A 179 26.48 18.94 40.73
CA TRP A 179 26.88 18.00 41.76
C TRP A 179 28.18 18.50 42.37
N THR A 180 28.07 19.21 43.48
CA THR A 180 29.20 19.47 44.34
C THR A 180 29.54 18.21 45.13
N ASP A 181 30.67 17.63 44.74
CA ASP A 181 31.43 16.66 45.50
C ASP A 181 31.82 17.27 46.87
N SER A 182 31.35 16.70 47.95
CA SER A 182 31.89 16.99 49.29
C SER A 182 32.35 15.69 49.88
N ALA A 183 33.63 15.40 49.68
CA ALA A 183 34.39 14.50 50.49
C ALA A 183 34.60 15.14 51.86
N GLY A 184 34.42 14.41 52.92
CA GLY A 184 34.80 14.86 54.28
C GLY A 184 34.42 13.92 55.38
N TYR A 185 35.40 13.12 55.86
CA TYR A 185 35.54 12.37 57.13
C TYR A 185 34.63 11.17 57.35
#